data_8d0a19c1ff8420a5204e3b8d9b692b55
#
_entry.id   8d0a19c1ff8420a5204e3b8d9b692b55
#
_cell.length_a   1.000
_cell.length_b   1.000
_cell.length_c   1.000
_cell.angle_alpha   90.00
_cell.angle_beta   90.00
_cell.angle_gamma   90.00
#
_symmetry.space_group_name_H-M   'P 1'
#
loop_
_entity.id
_entity.type
_entity.pdbx_description
1 polymer ?
#
loop_
_entity_poly.entity_id
_entity_poly.type
_entity_poly.pdbx_seq_one_letter_code
_entity_poly.pdbx_strand_id
1 'polypeptide(L)'
;GLQRLLFVCGGRHHAVHPAMLTLVIGGSASGKSAFAESLCLQSPLPRTYLATMQVWDAECAARVARHRAMRAQKQFDTVECPLHLDRLIVSRRGTVLLEDLGNLTANELYAPDGAGEKTADAVVNGLAKLAAQCDNLIVVSNEVFRGGADYAGDTDRYLLALAQINNATATRADAVVRVVCGIPRYYKGG
;
A
#
# COMPACT_ATOMS: atom_id res chain seq x y z
N GLY A 1 -53.21 18.24 26.26
CA GLY A 1 -52.45 17.13 25.78
C GLY A 1 -51.23 17.61 25.01
N LEU A 2 -50.04 17.62 25.63
CA LEU A 2 -48.79 17.94 24.97
C LEU A 2 -48.30 16.71 24.24
N GLN A 3 -48.33 16.73 22.90
CA GLN A 3 -47.61 15.76 22.08
C GLN A 3 -46.13 16.16 22.01
N ARG A 4 -45.31 15.36 22.68
CA ARG A 4 -43.86 15.39 22.49
C ARG A 4 -43.53 14.81 21.10
N LEU A 5 -43.11 15.67 20.19
CA LEU A 5 -42.42 15.22 18.98
C LEU A 5 -41.05 14.64 19.38
N LEU A 6 -40.94 13.34 19.33
CA LEU A 6 -39.65 12.65 19.32
C LEU A 6 -39.02 12.79 17.95
N PHE A 7 -38.05 13.70 17.80
CA PHE A 7 -37.13 13.69 16.70
C PHE A 7 -36.23 12.47 16.87
N VAL A 8 -36.56 11.42 16.15
CA VAL A 8 -35.61 10.32 15.94
C VAL A 8 -34.58 10.84 14.94
N CYS A 9 -33.43 11.28 15.43
CA CYS A 9 -32.23 11.40 14.61
C CYS A 9 -31.88 10.01 14.11
N GLY A 10 -32.37 9.68 12.92
CA GLY A 10 -31.94 8.53 12.17
C GLY A 10 -30.48 8.75 11.76
N GLY A 11 -29.57 8.42 12.65
CA GLY A 11 -28.17 8.23 12.29
C GLY A 11 -28.12 7.11 11.26
N ARG A 12 -27.99 7.46 9.99
CA ARG A 12 -27.59 6.48 8.99
C ARG A 12 -26.23 6.01 9.42
N HIS A 13 -26.17 4.85 10.04
CA HIS A 13 -24.95 4.09 10.11
C HIS A 13 -24.58 3.77 8.66
N HIS A 14 -23.76 4.63 8.06
CA HIS A 14 -23.07 4.25 6.85
C HIS A 14 -22.20 3.07 7.26
N ALA A 15 -22.60 1.87 6.85
CA ALA A 15 -21.73 0.72 6.95
C ALA A 15 -20.42 1.12 6.25
N VAL A 16 -19.33 1.20 7.03
CA VAL A 16 -18.01 1.51 6.48
C VAL A 16 -17.60 0.27 5.70
N HIS A 17 -17.82 0.29 4.39
CA HIS A 17 -17.34 -0.78 3.54
C HIS A 17 -15.81 -0.73 3.55
N PRO A 18 -15.14 -1.88 3.73
CA PRO A 18 -13.70 -1.93 3.60
C PRO A 18 -13.29 -1.48 2.20
N ALA A 19 -12.09 -0.89 2.09
CA ALA A 19 -11.56 -0.45 0.82
C ALA A 19 -11.55 -1.58 -0.20
N MET A 20 -11.80 -1.23 -1.47
CA MET A 20 -11.48 -2.11 -2.58
C MET A 20 -9.95 -2.23 -2.65
N LEU A 21 -9.45 -3.44 -2.39
CA LEU A 21 -8.02 -3.71 -2.31
C LEU A 21 -7.54 -4.36 -3.60
N THR A 22 -6.56 -3.74 -4.24
CA THR A 22 -5.85 -4.28 -5.40
C THR A 22 -4.38 -4.48 -5.07
N LEU A 23 -3.88 -5.69 -5.26
CA LEU A 23 -2.46 -6.01 -5.15
C LEU A 23 -1.84 -6.06 -6.55
N VAL A 24 -0.81 -5.23 -6.77
CA VAL A 24 -0.04 -5.18 -8.01
C VAL A 24 1.36 -5.70 -7.73
N ILE A 25 1.71 -6.83 -8.32
CA ILE A 25 3.02 -7.47 -8.14
C ILE A 25 3.79 -7.55 -9.45
N GLY A 26 5.09 -7.54 -9.32
CA GLY A 26 6.00 -7.68 -10.46
C GLY A 26 7.45 -7.61 -10.02
N GLY A 27 8.33 -7.99 -10.92
CA GLY A 27 9.77 -7.88 -10.73
C GLY A 27 10.26 -6.43 -10.85
N SER A 28 11.55 -6.24 -10.64
CA SER A 28 12.21 -4.96 -10.87
C SER A 28 12.02 -4.55 -12.34
N ALA A 29 11.73 -3.26 -12.56
CA ALA A 29 11.52 -2.69 -13.90
C ALA A 29 10.41 -3.38 -14.72
N SER A 30 9.47 -4.04 -14.08
CA SER A 30 8.35 -4.72 -14.76
C SER A 30 7.27 -3.77 -15.30
N GLY A 31 7.25 -2.51 -14.83
CA GLY A 31 6.17 -1.57 -15.10
C GLY A 31 5.05 -1.60 -14.07
N LYS A 32 5.23 -2.33 -12.96
CA LYS A 32 4.19 -2.44 -11.91
C LYS A 32 3.80 -1.10 -11.30
N SER A 33 4.77 -0.23 -11.05
CA SER A 33 4.53 1.09 -10.45
C SER A 33 3.71 1.99 -11.37
N ALA A 34 4.05 2.03 -12.67
CA ALA A 34 3.31 2.79 -13.66
C ALA A 34 1.87 2.26 -13.82
N PHE A 35 1.71 0.94 -13.81
CA PHE A 35 0.39 0.32 -13.87
C PHE A 35 -0.46 0.65 -12.64
N ALA A 36 0.10 0.52 -11.44
CA ALA A 36 -0.58 0.86 -10.20
C ALA A 36 -1.00 2.33 -10.17
N GLU A 37 -0.13 3.23 -10.62
CA GLU A 37 -0.45 4.66 -10.74
C GLU A 37 -1.60 4.89 -11.70
N SER A 38 -1.63 4.20 -12.84
CA SER A 38 -2.72 4.31 -13.81
C SER A 38 -4.07 3.90 -13.24
N LEU A 39 -4.10 2.90 -12.36
CA LEU A 39 -5.31 2.52 -11.63
C LEU A 39 -5.78 3.63 -10.69
N CYS A 40 -4.85 4.30 -10.03
CA CYS A 40 -5.17 5.42 -9.15
C CYS A 40 -5.74 6.61 -9.92
N LEU A 41 -5.22 6.90 -11.11
CA LEU A 41 -5.70 8.00 -11.94
C LEU A 41 -7.13 7.79 -12.45
N GLN A 42 -7.59 6.55 -12.47
CA GLN A 42 -8.99 6.19 -12.79
C GLN A 42 -9.89 6.13 -11.56
N SER A 43 -9.32 6.32 -10.38
CA SER A 43 -10.02 6.22 -9.10
C SER A 43 -10.36 7.61 -8.55
N PRO A 44 -11.36 7.71 -7.64
CA PRO A 44 -11.77 8.99 -7.09
C PRO A 44 -10.70 9.73 -6.31
N LEU A 45 -10.75 11.06 -6.37
CA LEU A 45 -10.02 11.96 -5.49
C LEU A 45 -10.63 11.95 -4.07
N PRO A 46 -9.87 12.26 -3.04
CA PRO A 46 -8.43 12.58 -3.05
C PRO A 46 -7.57 11.34 -3.28
N ARG A 47 -6.34 11.57 -3.74
CA ARG A 47 -5.34 10.51 -3.96
C ARG A 47 -4.16 10.74 -3.05
N THR A 48 -3.80 9.72 -2.28
CA THR A 48 -2.63 9.74 -1.41
C THR A 48 -1.60 8.74 -1.91
N TYR A 49 -0.37 9.21 -2.14
CA TYR A 49 0.77 8.36 -2.40
C TYR A 49 1.49 8.09 -1.09
N LEU A 50 1.49 6.85 -0.66
CA LEU A 50 2.14 6.43 0.57
C LEU A 50 3.51 5.86 0.25
N ALA A 51 4.55 6.65 0.52
CA ALA A 51 5.93 6.30 0.23
C ALA A 51 6.56 5.58 1.43
N THR A 52 7.05 4.36 1.20
CA THR A 52 7.67 3.54 2.24
C THR A 52 9.21 3.58 2.21
N MET A 53 9.79 4.19 1.17
CA MET A 53 11.23 4.28 1.03
C MET A 53 11.84 5.21 2.07
N GLN A 54 12.94 4.78 2.70
CA GLN A 54 13.75 5.65 3.56
C GLN A 54 14.70 6.49 2.72
N VAL A 55 14.92 7.72 3.15
CA VAL A 55 15.87 8.64 2.54
C VAL A 55 17.21 8.53 3.28
N TRP A 56 18.25 8.07 2.59
CA TRP A 56 19.56 7.81 3.20
C TRP A 56 20.59 8.92 2.97
N ASP A 57 20.49 9.64 1.85
CA ASP A 57 21.46 10.66 1.43
C ASP A 57 20.81 11.80 0.62
N ALA A 58 21.61 12.81 0.28
CA ALA A 58 21.16 13.97 -0.48
C ALA A 58 20.71 13.64 -1.91
N GLU A 59 21.36 12.68 -2.57
CA GLU A 59 21.00 12.25 -3.92
C GLU A 59 19.63 11.54 -3.90
N CYS A 60 19.42 10.64 -2.94
CA CYS A 60 18.14 9.99 -2.71
C CYS A 60 17.04 11.00 -2.40
N ALA A 61 17.33 12.00 -1.53
CA ALA A 61 16.41 13.07 -1.20
C ALA A 61 16.00 13.90 -2.42
N ALA A 62 16.94 14.23 -3.30
CA ALA A 62 16.69 14.98 -4.53
C ALA A 62 15.79 14.18 -5.50
N ARG A 63 16.03 12.88 -5.63
CA ARG A 63 15.19 11.99 -6.45
C ARG A 63 13.78 11.87 -5.91
N VAL A 64 13.63 11.72 -4.60
CA VAL A 64 12.33 11.69 -3.92
C VAL A 64 11.58 13.00 -4.15
N ALA A 65 12.25 14.15 -4.02
CA ALA A 65 11.65 15.46 -4.24
C ALA A 65 11.14 15.61 -5.67
N ARG A 66 11.92 15.18 -6.68
CA ARG A 66 11.47 15.19 -8.09
C ARG A 66 10.24 14.33 -8.33
N HIS A 67 10.23 13.11 -7.80
CA HIS A 67 9.09 12.20 -7.93
C HIS A 67 7.85 12.74 -7.23
N ARG A 68 8.03 13.36 -6.06
CA ARG A 68 6.95 14.02 -5.32
C ARG A 68 6.33 15.17 -6.12
N ALA A 69 7.16 16.00 -6.74
CA ALA A 69 6.71 17.09 -7.61
C ALA A 69 5.93 16.58 -8.82
N MET A 70 6.40 15.51 -9.47
CA MET A 70 5.71 14.87 -10.59
C MET A 70 4.34 14.32 -10.17
N ARG A 71 4.26 13.69 -9.00
CA ARG A 71 2.99 13.17 -8.47
C ARG A 71 2.02 14.28 -8.09
N ALA A 72 2.51 15.40 -7.58
CA ALA A 72 1.66 16.55 -7.25
C ALA A 72 0.91 17.08 -8.48
N GLN A 73 1.53 17.07 -9.65
CA GLN A 73 0.88 17.44 -10.91
C GLN A 73 -0.27 16.49 -11.28
N LYS A 74 -0.25 15.25 -10.80
CA LYS A 74 -1.30 14.24 -10.99
C LYS A 74 -2.28 14.20 -9.81
N GLN A 75 -2.27 15.22 -8.97
CA GLN A 75 -3.14 15.37 -7.81
C GLN A 75 -2.94 14.29 -6.72
N PHE A 76 -1.71 13.83 -6.56
CA PHE A 76 -1.32 13.00 -5.41
C PHE A 76 -0.77 13.85 -4.28
N ASP A 77 -1.30 13.64 -3.08
CA ASP A 77 -0.66 14.07 -1.84
C ASP A 77 0.32 12.97 -1.41
N THR A 78 1.56 13.32 -1.12
CA THR A 78 2.55 12.34 -0.68
C THR A 78 2.64 12.33 0.84
N VAL A 79 2.53 11.12 1.41
CA VAL A 79 2.76 10.85 2.83
C VAL A 79 3.88 9.84 2.95
N GLU A 80 4.88 10.14 3.77
CA GLU A 80 5.98 9.23 4.04
C GLU A 80 5.64 8.32 5.22
N CYS A 81 5.76 7.01 5.03
CA CYS A 81 5.52 6.02 6.06
C CYS A 81 6.51 4.85 5.90
N PRO A 82 7.78 5.04 6.30
CA PRO A 82 8.79 3.98 6.19
C PRO A 82 8.61 2.87 7.21
N LEU A 83 7.90 3.13 8.30
CA LEU A 83 7.67 2.23 9.43
C LEU A 83 6.28 2.46 10.03
N HIS A 84 5.82 1.50 10.81
CA HIS A 84 4.63 1.63 11.66
C HIS A 84 3.36 1.98 10.89
N LEU A 85 3.11 1.25 9.81
CA LEU A 85 1.90 1.43 8.99
C LEU A 85 0.61 1.36 9.83
N ASP A 86 0.60 0.54 10.88
CA ASP A 86 -0.52 0.37 11.79
C ASP A 86 -0.89 1.64 12.59
N ARG A 87 0.03 2.60 12.68
CA ARG A 87 -0.17 3.88 13.38
C ARG A 87 -0.57 5.02 12.46
N LEU A 88 -0.54 4.80 11.15
CA LEU A 88 -0.84 5.83 10.17
C LEU A 88 -2.31 6.24 10.23
N ILE A 89 -2.55 7.55 10.24
CA ILE A 89 -3.87 8.14 10.08
C ILE A 89 -3.94 8.83 8.72
N VAL A 90 -4.85 8.39 7.88
CA VAL A 90 -5.11 9.02 6.58
C VAL A 90 -6.05 10.19 6.80
N SER A 91 -5.62 11.40 6.40
CA SER A 91 -6.36 12.63 6.69
C SER A 91 -7.67 12.76 5.92
N ARG A 92 -7.73 12.21 4.71
CA ARG A 92 -8.94 12.26 3.87
C ARG A 92 -9.20 10.91 3.22
N ARG A 93 -10.43 10.46 3.32
CA ARG A 93 -10.86 9.21 2.70
C ARG A 93 -10.88 9.33 1.17
N GLY A 94 -10.37 8.33 0.48
CA GLY A 94 -10.28 8.32 -0.98
C GLY A 94 -9.43 7.16 -1.47
N THR A 95 -8.56 7.41 -2.44
CA THR A 95 -7.67 6.41 -3.02
C THR A 95 -6.27 6.52 -2.42
N VAL A 96 -5.71 5.41 -1.98
CA VAL A 96 -4.34 5.33 -1.46
C VAL A 96 -3.53 4.36 -2.33
N LEU A 97 -2.37 4.82 -2.77
CA LEU A 97 -1.35 4.00 -3.43
C LEU A 97 -0.19 3.79 -2.46
N LEU A 98 0.04 2.55 -2.05
CA LEU A 98 1.18 2.19 -1.21
C LEU A 98 2.33 1.66 -2.07
N GLU A 99 3.46 2.31 -2.06
CA GLU A 99 4.66 1.92 -2.79
C GLU A 99 5.90 1.94 -1.89
N ASP A 100 6.43 0.78 -1.53
CA ASP A 100 5.94 -0.57 -1.79
C ASP A 100 6.07 -1.45 -0.55
N LEU A 101 5.52 -2.65 -0.59
CA LEU A 101 5.61 -3.60 0.51
C LEU A 101 7.02 -4.15 0.73
N GLY A 102 7.82 -4.22 -0.32
CA GLY A 102 9.21 -4.68 -0.20
C GLY A 102 10.03 -3.74 0.68
N ASN A 103 9.98 -2.45 0.41
CA ASN A 103 10.65 -1.44 1.24
C ASN A 103 10.14 -1.44 2.68
N LEU A 104 8.83 -1.48 2.86
CA LEU A 104 8.23 -1.50 4.20
C LEU A 104 8.66 -2.74 4.99
N THR A 105 8.68 -3.90 4.35
CA THR A 105 9.12 -5.16 4.96
C THR A 105 10.58 -5.09 5.40
N ALA A 106 11.46 -4.59 4.52
CA ALA A 106 12.88 -4.43 4.85
C ALA A 106 13.08 -3.45 6.01
N ASN A 107 12.37 -2.33 5.99
CA ASN A 107 12.46 -1.34 7.07
C ASN A 107 12.03 -1.93 8.41
N GLU A 108 10.91 -2.64 8.45
CA GLU A 108 10.41 -3.27 9.68
C GLU A 108 11.33 -4.38 10.20
N LEU A 109 11.97 -5.13 9.30
CA LEU A 109 12.91 -6.19 9.70
C LEU A 109 14.22 -5.64 10.27
N TYR A 110 14.76 -4.56 9.67
CA TYR A 110 16.15 -4.16 9.89
C TYR A 110 16.32 -2.84 10.65
N ALA A 111 15.31 -1.99 10.70
CA ALA A 111 15.41 -0.76 11.49
C ALA A 111 15.40 -1.07 12.99
N PRO A 112 16.16 -0.28 13.81
CA PRO A 112 16.21 -0.51 15.26
C PRO A 112 14.84 -0.48 15.96
N ASP A 113 13.93 0.34 15.47
CA ASP A 113 12.56 0.50 15.97
C ASP A 113 11.52 -0.24 15.13
N GLY A 114 11.96 -1.11 14.24
CA GLY A 114 11.11 -1.96 13.43
C GLY A 114 10.52 -3.14 14.20
N ALA A 115 9.60 -3.85 13.57
CA ALA A 115 8.90 -4.98 14.19
C ALA A 115 9.75 -6.27 14.31
N GLY A 116 10.89 -6.35 13.61
CA GLY A 116 11.78 -7.51 13.66
C GLY A 116 11.07 -8.80 13.26
N GLU A 117 11.08 -9.81 14.12
CA GLU A 117 10.46 -11.11 13.86
C GLU A 117 8.93 -11.04 13.69
N LYS A 118 8.29 -9.97 14.15
CA LYS A 118 6.85 -9.74 14.01
C LYS A 118 6.47 -8.94 12.78
N THR A 119 7.40 -8.75 11.85
CA THR A 119 7.21 -7.89 10.67
C THR A 119 6.01 -8.31 9.84
N ALA A 120 5.87 -9.59 9.50
CA ALA A 120 4.74 -10.04 8.68
C ALA A 120 3.39 -9.70 9.33
N ASP A 121 3.23 -10.01 10.60
CA ASP A 121 1.99 -9.69 11.34
C ASP A 121 1.75 -8.20 11.45
N ALA A 122 2.79 -7.42 11.72
CA ALA A 122 2.68 -5.97 11.85
C ALA A 122 2.27 -5.32 10.53
N VAL A 123 2.85 -5.73 9.41
CA VAL A 123 2.52 -5.18 8.09
C VAL A 123 1.11 -5.59 7.66
N VAL A 124 0.73 -6.84 7.84
CA VAL A 124 -0.63 -7.32 7.53
C VAL A 124 -1.68 -6.59 8.35
N ASN A 125 -1.43 -6.42 9.65
CA ASN A 125 -2.31 -5.64 10.52
C ASN A 125 -2.39 -4.17 10.10
N GLY A 126 -1.26 -3.59 9.72
CA GLY A 126 -1.19 -2.22 9.19
C GLY A 126 -2.00 -2.04 7.92
N LEU A 127 -1.93 -3.00 6.99
CA LEU A 127 -2.73 -2.99 5.77
C LEU A 127 -4.23 -3.07 6.07
N ALA A 128 -4.63 -3.87 7.04
CA ALA A 128 -6.03 -3.97 7.47
C ALA A 128 -6.54 -2.64 8.01
N LYS A 129 -5.76 -1.97 8.85
CA LYS A 129 -6.10 -0.67 9.40
C LYS A 129 -6.12 0.43 8.33
N LEU A 130 -5.20 0.38 7.38
CA LEU A 130 -5.17 1.31 6.24
C LEU A 130 -6.40 1.14 5.35
N ALA A 131 -6.76 -0.10 5.03
CA ALA A 131 -7.94 -0.42 4.23
C ALA A 131 -9.24 0.11 4.84
N ALA A 132 -9.33 0.17 6.15
CA ALA A 132 -10.48 0.74 6.86
C ALA A 132 -10.59 2.27 6.71
N GLN A 133 -9.51 2.95 6.29
CA GLN A 133 -9.43 4.40 6.21
C GLN A 133 -9.61 4.97 4.79
N CYS A 134 -9.75 4.13 3.78
CA CYS A 134 -9.85 4.57 2.39
C CYS A 134 -10.93 3.80 1.62
N ASP A 135 -11.29 4.31 0.46
CA ASP A 135 -12.28 3.67 -0.44
C ASP A 135 -11.61 2.70 -1.41
N ASN A 136 -10.42 3.06 -1.90
CA ASN A 136 -9.58 2.23 -2.76
C ASN A 136 -8.18 2.17 -2.19
N LEU A 137 -7.64 0.98 -2.07
CA LEU A 137 -6.26 0.74 -1.66
C LEU A 137 -5.54 -0.07 -2.74
N ILE A 138 -4.54 0.54 -3.36
CA ILE A 138 -3.71 -0.09 -4.37
C ILE A 138 -2.33 -0.28 -3.77
N VAL A 139 -1.89 -1.52 -3.70
CA VAL A 139 -0.65 -1.92 -3.03
C VAL A 139 0.30 -2.52 -4.05
N VAL A 140 1.50 -1.96 -4.11
CA VAL A 140 2.59 -2.46 -4.97
C VAL A 140 3.52 -3.33 -4.15
N SER A 141 3.88 -4.49 -4.69
CA SER A 141 4.82 -5.41 -4.06
C SER A 141 5.72 -6.08 -5.10
N ASN A 142 6.85 -6.57 -4.62
CA ASN A 142 7.77 -7.34 -5.45
C ASN A 142 7.37 -8.81 -5.47
N GLU A 143 7.61 -9.48 -6.60
CA GLU A 143 7.54 -10.92 -6.66
C GLU A 143 8.66 -11.54 -5.82
N VAL A 144 8.32 -12.65 -5.16
CA VAL A 144 9.28 -13.44 -4.39
C VAL A 144 9.47 -14.77 -5.10
N PHE A 145 10.68 -14.99 -5.62
CA PHE A 145 11.07 -16.25 -6.23
C PHE A 145 11.97 -17.03 -5.30
N ARG A 146 11.68 -18.31 -5.10
CA ARG A 146 12.61 -19.20 -4.42
C ARG A 146 13.79 -19.51 -5.35
N GLY A 147 15.03 -19.22 -4.89
CA GLY A 147 16.26 -19.57 -5.59
C GLY A 147 16.72 -18.57 -6.64
N GLY A 148 16.15 -17.38 -6.72
CA GLY A 148 16.63 -16.32 -7.61
C GLY A 148 17.91 -15.68 -7.10
N ALA A 149 18.96 -15.64 -7.94
CA ALA A 149 20.22 -14.97 -7.63
C ALA A 149 20.12 -13.42 -7.62
N ASP A 150 18.97 -12.87 -7.96
CA ASP A 150 18.76 -11.45 -8.20
C ASP A 150 18.54 -10.64 -6.92
N TYR A 151 18.43 -11.28 -5.77
CA TYR A 151 18.29 -10.64 -4.46
C TYR A 151 19.60 -10.67 -3.68
N ALA A 152 20.68 -10.25 -4.34
CA ALA A 152 21.99 -10.16 -3.69
C ALA A 152 21.90 -9.23 -2.47
N GLY A 153 22.06 -9.80 -1.26
CA GLY A 153 21.96 -9.09 0.01
C GLY A 153 20.63 -9.27 0.75
N ASP A 154 19.61 -9.86 0.12
CA ASP A 154 18.38 -10.21 0.81
C ASP A 154 18.56 -11.50 1.60
N THR A 155 18.13 -11.45 2.86
CA THR A 155 18.16 -12.64 3.73
C THR A 155 16.91 -13.48 3.51
N ASP A 156 16.99 -14.78 3.85
CA ASP A 156 15.82 -15.67 3.84
C ASP A 156 14.68 -15.13 4.68
N ARG A 157 14.98 -14.39 5.77
CA ARG A 157 13.99 -13.71 6.62
C ARG A 157 13.17 -12.70 5.84
N TYR A 158 13.82 -11.87 5.01
CA TYR A 158 13.14 -10.88 4.18
C TYR A 158 12.22 -11.56 3.16
N LEU A 159 12.74 -12.53 2.41
CA LEU A 159 11.97 -13.24 1.40
C LEU A 159 10.78 -13.98 2.01
N LEU A 160 10.98 -14.62 3.16
CA LEU A 160 9.92 -15.33 3.87
C LEU A 160 8.84 -14.37 4.36
N ALA A 161 9.23 -13.26 4.98
CA ALA A 161 8.29 -12.26 5.48
C ALA A 161 7.49 -11.64 4.33
N LEU A 162 8.15 -11.26 3.24
CA LEU A 162 7.47 -10.67 2.08
C LEU A 162 6.52 -11.67 1.42
N ALA A 163 6.92 -12.94 1.31
CA ALA A 163 6.04 -13.99 0.80
C ALA A 163 4.77 -14.15 1.66
N GLN A 164 4.92 -14.13 2.97
CA GLN A 164 3.78 -14.20 3.91
C GLN A 164 2.86 -13.00 3.75
N ILE A 165 3.43 -11.80 3.65
CA ILE A 165 2.68 -10.56 3.46
C ILE A 165 1.95 -10.57 2.11
N ASN A 166 2.62 -10.95 1.04
CA ASN A 166 2.01 -11.04 -0.29
C ASN A 166 0.84 -12.03 -0.32
N ASN A 167 1.02 -13.21 0.29
CA ASN A 167 -0.03 -14.22 0.35
C ASN A 167 -1.24 -13.75 1.15
N ALA A 168 -1.03 -13.14 2.31
CA ALA A 168 -2.11 -12.60 3.13
C ALA A 168 -2.83 -11.46 2.41
N THR A 169 -2.10 -10.59 1.74
CA THR A 169 -2.66 -9.47 0.97
C THR A 169 -3.47 -9.98 -0.22
N ALA A 170 -2.93 -10.93 -0.98
CA ALA A 170 -3.61 -11.54 -2.12
C ALA A 170 -4.93 -12.23 -1.71
N THR A 171 -4.92 -12.91 -0.57
CA THR A 171 -6.12 -13.58 -0.05
C THR A 171 -7.26 -12.59 0.23
N ARG A 172 -6.93 -11.40 0.75
CA ARG A 172 -7.90 -10.36 1.06
C ARG A 172 -8.24 -9.47 -0.12
N ALA A 173 -7.37 -9.39 -1.12
CA ALA A 173 -7.54 -8.49 -2.25
C ALA A 173 -8.78 -8.85 -3.08
N ASP A 174 -9.44 -7.83 -3.59
CA ASP A 174 -10.52 -7.95 -4.59
C ASP A 174 -9.95 -8.19 -5.97
N ALA A 175 -8.74 -7.70 -6.24
CA ALA A 175 -8.01 -7.92 -7.47
C ALA A 175 -6.53 -8.16 -7.21
N VAL A 176 -5.93 -9.08 -7.94
CA VAL A 176 -4.49 -9.36 -7.93
C VAL A 176 -3.98 -9.33 -9.35
N VAL A 177 -3.01 -8.47 -9.61
CA VAL A 177 -2.45 -8.22 -10.93
C VAL A 177 -0.95 -8.46 -10.91
N ARG A 178 -0.47 -9.27 -11.83
CA ARG A 178 0.96 -9.41 -12.10
C ARG A 178 1.33 -8.61 -13.34
N VAL A 179 2.39 -7.81 -13.25
CA VAL A 179 2.89 -7.01 -14.37
C VAL A 179 4.24 -7.54 -14.82
N VAL A 180 4.34 -7.90 -16.10
CA VAL A 180 5.56 -8.39 -16.74
C VAL A 180 5.79 -7.59 -18.01
N CYS A 181 6.95 -6.94 -18.14
CA CYS A 181 7.27 -6.11 -19.30
C CYS A 181 6.17 -5.11 -19.67
N GLY A 182 5.59 -4.47 -18.64
CA GLY A 182 4.49 -3.51 -18.81
C GLY A 182 3.12 -4.12 -19.09
N ILE A 183 3.01 -5.44 -19.19
CA ILE A 183 1.76 -6.14 -19.51
C ILE A 183 1.12 -6.66 -18.24
N PRO A 184 -0.08 -6.17 -17.88
CA PRO A 184 -0.81 -6.66 -16.72
C PRO A 184 -1.53 -7.98 -17.03
N ARG A 185 -1.52 -8.88 -16.04
CA ARG A 185 -2.32 -10.10 -16.06
C ARG A 185 -3.03 -10.25 -14.73
N TYR A 186 -4.35 -10.36 -14.77
CA TYR A 186 -5.17 -10.53 -13.57
C TYR A 186 -5.24 -12.00 -13.18
N TYR A 187 -4.98 -12.27 -11.91
CA TYR A 187 -5.13 -13.59 -11.28
C TYR A 187 -6.41 -13.66 -10.43
N LYS A 188 -6.94 -12.48 -10.08
CA LYS A 188 -8.15 -12.33 -9.30
C LYS A 188 -8.76 -10.97 -9.63
N GLY A 189 -10.08 -10.91 -9.84
CA GLY A 189 -10.74 -9.69 -10.27
C GLY A 189 -10.40 -9.32 -11.73
N GLY A 190 -10.61 -8.08 -12.11
CA GLY A 190 -10.28 -7.55 -13.44
C GLY A 190 -11.47 -7.13 -14.28
#